data_397a4cedb8441beca54565a62354696f
#
_entry.id   397a4cedb8441beca54565a62354696f
#
_cell.length_a   1.000
_cell.length_b   1.000
_cell.length_c   1.000
_cell.angle_alpha   90.00
_cell.angle_beta   90.00
_cell.angle_gamma   90.00
#
_symmetry.space_group_name_H-M   'P 1'
#
loop_
_entity.id
_entity.type
_entity.pdbx_description
1 polymer ?
#
loop_
_entity_poly.entity_id
_entity_poly.type
_entity_poly.pdbx_seq_one_letter_code
_entity_poly.pdbx_strand_id
1 'polypeptide(L)' 'GRGSRVTVVVRKGAVVVASAGKLEHDARLGDEARVRLDNGKLVGGSLTSPDTVEIALGGTGGAR' A
#
# COMPACT_ATOMS: atom_id res chain seq x y z
N GLY A 1 9.70 2.72 8.91
CA GLY A 1 9.52 4.01 9.53
C GLY A 1 9.13 5.08 8.54
N ARG A 2 8.80 6.23 9.04
CA ARG A 2 8.40 7.35 8.23
C ARG A 2 9.49 7.70 7.22
N GLY A 3 9.09 7.89 5.97
CA GLY A 3 10.02 8.20 4.91
C GLY A 3 10.70 6.98 4.30
N SER A 4 10.46 5.81 4.87
CA SER A 4 11.03 4.59 4.32
C SER A 4 10.45 4.29 2.95
N ARG A 5 11.29 3.83 2.06
CA ARG A 5 10.82 3.40 0.74
C ARG A 5 10.10 2.06 0.88
N VAL A 6 8.98 1.97 0.21
CA VAL A 6 8.19 0.74 0.23
C VAL A 6 7.70 0.43 -1.18
N THR A 7 7.37 -0.83 -1.39
CA THR A 7 6.69 -1.28 -2.60
C THR A 7 5.21 -1.36 -2.29
N VAL A 8 4.40 -0.74 -3.13
CA VAL A 8 2.96 -0.81 -2.99
C VAL A 8 2.45 -1.82 -4.00
N VAL A 9 1.79 -2.86 -3.50
CA VAL A 9 1.21 -3.90 -4.34
C VAL A 9 -0.29 -3.70 -4.38
N VAL A 10 -0.82 -3.44 -5.56
CA VAL A 10 -2.25 -3.25 -5.74
C VAL A 10 -2.81 -4.48 -6.44
N ARG A 11 -3.80 -5.11 -5.79
CA ARG A 11 -4.48 -6.27 -6.36
C ARG A 11 -5.88 -5.88 -6.77
N LYS A 12 -6.22 -6.20 -7.99
CA LYS A 12 -7.57 -5.97 -8.50
C LYS A 12 -7.96 -7.18 -9.33
N GLY A 13 -8.77 -8.04 -8.74
CA GLY A 13 -9.08 -9.30 -9.39
C GLY A 13 -7.82 -10.13 -9.60
N ALA A 14 -7.56 -10.51 -10.84
CA ALA A 14 -6.38 -11.28 -11.19
C ALA A 14 -5.18 -10.41 -11.54
N VAL A 15 -5.35 -9.09 -11.49
CA VAL A 15 -4.29 -8.16 -11.89
C VAL A 15 -3.54 -7.71 -10.64
N VAL A 16 -2.22 -7.72 -10.72
CA VAL A 16 -1.36 -7.25 -9.64
C VAL A 16 -0.42 -6.21 -10.23
N VAL A 17 -0.40 -5.03 -9.60
CA VAL A 17 0.47 -3.93 -10.03
C VAL A 17 1.34 -3.51 -8.86
N ALA A 18 2.62 -3.33 -9.10
CA ALA A 18 3.55 -2.87 -8.08
C ALA A 18 4.02 -1.46 -8.40
N SER A 19 4.08 -0.63 -7.37
CA SER A 19 4.54 0.75 -7.50
C SER A 19 5.46 1.07 -6.33
N ALA A 20 6.31 2.06 -6.50
CA ALA A 20 7.22 2.49 -5.45
C ALA A 20 6.70 3.75 -4.79
N GLY A 21 6.98 3.90 -3.50
CA GLY A 21 6.59 5.09 -2.76
C GLY A 21 7.33 5.18 -1.44
N LYS A 22 6.89 6.11 -0.62
CA LYS A 22 7.46 6.33 0.72
C LYS A 22 6.35 6.35 1.75
N LEU A 23 6.62 5.75 2.90
CA LEU A 23 5.68 5.82 4.01
C LEU A 23 5.54 7.27 4.49
N GLU A 24 4.31 7.69 4.72
CA GLU A 24 4.03 9.03 5.21
C GLU A 24 4.11 9.11 6.74
N HIS A 25 4.09 7.96 7.40
CA HIS A 25 4.14 7.90 8.87
C HIS A 25 4.68 6.55 9.28
N ASP A 26 5.02 6.42 10.55
CA ASP A 26 5.45 5.13 11.08
C ASP A 26 4.27 4.17 11.11
N ALA A 27 4.52 2.92 10.73
CA ALA A 27 3.51 1.87 10.75
C ALA A 27 4.17 0.55 11.11
N ARG A 28 3.39 -0.33 11.70
CA ARG A 28 3.82 -1.67 12.07
C ARG A 28 3.15 -2.68 11.16
N LEU A 29 3.70 -3.88 11.14
CA LEU A 29 3.08 -4.96 10.39
C LEU A 29 1.64 -5.14 10.82
N GLY A 30 0.75 -5.23 9.84
CA GLY A 30 -0.67 -5.35 10.09
C GLY A 30 -1.40 -4.03 10.20
N ASP A 31 -0.69 -2.92 10.38
CA ASP A 31 -1.31 -1.60 10.49
C ASP A 31 -1.67 -1.08 9.13
N GLU A 32 -2.63 -0.16 9.13
CA GLU A 32 -2.90 0.62 7.93
C GLU A 32 -1.73 1.56 7.70
N ALA A 33 -1.23 1.58 6.48
CA ALA A 33 -0.10 2.41 6.11
C ALA A 33 -0.50 3.35 4.99
N ARG A 34 -0.10 4.60 5.12
CA ARG A 34 -0.32 5.59 4.09
C ARG A 34 0.98 5.84 3.36
N VAL A 35 0.93 5.79 2.04
CA VAL A 35 2.13 5.87 1.21
C VAL A 35 1.94 6.95 0.16
N ARG A 36 2.96 7.77 -0.02
CA ARG A 36 3.01 8.70 -1.12
C ARG A 36 3.80 8.08 -2.25
N LEU A 37 3.12 7.80 -3.34
CA LEU A 37 3.75 7.22 -4.52
C LEU A 37 4.70 8.21 -5.19
N ASP A 38 5.61 7.69 -5.99
CA ASP A 38 6.57 8.54 -6.70
C ASP A 38 5.89 9.53 -7.64
N ASN A 39 4.66 9.24 -8.08
CA ASN A 39 3.90 10.17 -8.93
C ASN A 39 3.13 11.21 -8.11
N GLY A 40 3.31 11.24 -6.79
CA GLY A 40 2.68 12.22 -5.92
C GLY A 40 1.33 11.82 -5.36
N LYS A 41 0.77 10.70 -5.80
CA LYS A 41 -0.50 10.24 -5.28
C LYS A 41 -0.34 9.63 -3.90
N LEU A 42 -1.37 9.82 -3.07
CA LEU A 42 -1.41 9.26 -1.73
C LEU A 42 -2.33 8.05 -1.73
N VAL A 43 -1.86 6.93 -1.22
CA VAL A 43 -2.65 5.71 -1.14
C VAL A 43 -2.54 5.12 0.25
N GLY A 44 -3.52 4.30 0.62
CA GLY A 44 -3.52 3.61 1.90
C GLY A 44 -3.72 2.13 1.70
N GLY A 45 -3.07 1.35 2.52
CA GLY A 45 -3.19 -0.11 2.49
C GLY A 45 -2.66 -0.70 3.77
N SER A 46 -2.42 -2.00 3.77
CA SER A 46 -1.91 -2.72 4.92
C SER A 46 -0.43 -3.00 4.75
N LEU A 47 0.33 -2.75 5.81
CA LEU A 47 1.75 -3.06 5.82
C LEU A 47 1.91 -4.57 6.05
N THR A 48 2.25 -5.29 5.00
CA THR A 48 2.33 -6.75 5.05
C THR A 48 3.75 -7.26 5.29
N SER A 49 4.73 -6.41 5.06
CA SER A 49 6.12 -6.69 5.43
C SER A 49 6.79 -5.34 5.66
N PRO A 50 8.02 -5.32 6.20
CA PRO A 50 8.64 -4.03 6.55
C PRO A 50 8.74 -3.06 5.38
N ASP A 51 8.73 -3.54 4.16
CA ASP A 51 8.88 -2.68 2.99
C ASP A 51 7.78 -2.87 1.95
N THR A 52 6.66 -3.48 2.34
CA THR A 52 5.58 -3.76 1.39
C THR A 52 4.22 -3.34 1.95
N VAL A 53 3.49 -2.57 1.18
CA VAL A 53 2.12 -2.18 1.50
C VAL A 53 1.21 -2.80 0.45
N GLU A 54 0.17 -3.49 0.90
CA GLU A 54 -0.74 -4.18 0.01
C GLU A 54 -2.11 -3.50 0.01
N ILE A 55 -2.63 -3.28 -1.18
CA ILE A 55 -3.92 -2.66 -1.39
C ILE A 55 -4.77 -3.63 -2.22
N ALA A 56 -5.93 -4.00 -1.68
CA ALA A 56 -6.88 -4.82 -2.42
C ALA A 56 -7.98 -3.91 -2.94
N LEU A 57 -8.13 -3.85 -4.25
CA LEU A 57 -9.15 -3.03 -4.89
C LEU A 57 -10.22 -3.90 -5.51
N GLY A 58 -11.44 -3.44 -5.41
CA GLY A 58 -12.55 -4.05 -6.11
C GLY A 58 -12.83 -5.45 -5.67
N GLY A 59 -12.37 -5.75 -4.69
CA GLY A 59 -12.64 -7.02 -4.16
C GLY A 59 -14.06 -7.16 -3.90
N THR A 60 -14.32 -7.28 -3.91
CA THR A 60 -15.39 -7.21 -3.62
C THR A 60 -15.95 -6.58 -2.77
N GLY A 61 -15.55 -6.45 -2.72
CA GLY A 61 -15.87 -5.82 -2.14
C GLY A 61 -16.48 -5.47 -1.74
N GLY A 62 -16.40 -5.51 -1.79
CA GLY A 62 -16.81 -5.05 -1.43
C GLY A 62 -17.64 -4.90 -1.09
N ALA A 63 -17.73 -5.08 -1.25
CA ALA A 63 -18.34 -4.88 -1.04
C ALA A 63 -19.01 -4.61 -0.44
N ARG A 64 -19.13 -4.61 -0.41
CA ARG A 64 -19.63 -4.28 -0.02
C ARG A 64 -19.88 -4.00 0.29
#